data_d8f90864e09d7193d27f7bf1313a8d6c
#
_entry.id   d8f90864e09d7193d27f7bf1313a8d6c
#
_cell.length_a   1.000
_cell.length_b   1.000
_cell.length_c   1.000
_cell.angle_alpha   90.00
_cell.angle_beta   90.00
_cell.angle_gamma   90.00
#
_symmetry.space_group_name_H-M   'P 1'
#
loop_
_entity.id
_entity.type
_entity.pdbx_description
1 polymer ?
#
loop_
_entity_poly.entity_id
_entity_poly.type
_entity_poly.pdbx_seq_one_letter_code
_entity_poly.pdbx_strand_id
1 'polypeptide(L)'
;MFAKEYDVIVVGAGHAGSEAAAAAANMGSKTLLITMNLQNIAQMSCNPAMGGIAKGQILREIDALGGYSGIVTDKTAIQFKMLNKSKGPAMWSPRAQSDRMRFAEAWRLQLEETENVDFFQEMVTDLLFDKERVCGVKTSLGLEVFAKSVVLTSGTFLNGLIHIGEKQFGGGRAGERASFGITERLVERGFTSGRMKTGTPPRVDGRSLDYAKMFEQPGDDQPSTFSYLPSTRGGVPVFILPEANPLSTSLSVIPNDALSPARPPPNCFSPI
;
A
#
# COMPACT_ATOMS: atom_id res chain seq x y z
N MET A 1 -16.42 -17.24 -16.23
CA MET A 1 -17.48 -16.36 -16.73
C MET A 1 -17.81 -15.41 -15.58
N PHE A 2 -17.72 -14.11 -15.79
CA PHE A 2 -18.04 -13.13 -14.72
C PHE A 2 -19.50 -13.28 -14.28
N ALA A 3 -19.77 -12.94 -13.03
CA ALA A 3 -21.15 -12.79 -12.57
C ALA A 3 -21.85 -11.73 -13.42
N LYS A 4 -23.17 -11.86 -13.57
CA LYS A 4 -23.97 -10.81 -14.25
C LYS A 4 -23.87 -9.48 -13.54
N GLU A 5 -23.71 -9.50 -12.21
CA GLU A 5 -23.58 -8.35 -11.36
C GLU A 5 -22.80 -8.71 -10.09
N TYR A 6 -21.93 -7.82 -9.65
CA TYR A 6 -21.23 -7.90 -8.37
C TYR A 6 -21.91 -6.99 -7.35
N ASP A 7 -21.71 -7.28 -6.07
CA ASP A 7 -22.10 -6.33 -5.03
C ASP A 7 -21.12 -5.16 -4.97
N VAL A 8 -19.82 -5.47 -5.06
CA VAL A 8 -18.73 -4.49 -5.00
C VAL A 8 -17.70 -4.77 -6.09
N ILE A 9 -17.30 -3.72 -6.81
CA ILE A 9 -16.08 -3.74 -7.62
C ILE A 9 -15.04 -2.87 -6.92
N VAL A 10 -13.85 -3.43 -6.68
CA VAL A 10 -12.69 -2.70 -6.19
C VAL A 10 -11.71 -2.49 -7.34
N VAL A 11 -11.39 -1.23 -7.64
CA VAL A 11 -10.47 -0.85 -8.71
C VAL A 11 -9.10 -0.51 -8.12
N GLY A 12 -8.12 -1.34 -8.47
CA GLY A 12 -6.75 -1.25 -7.95
C GLY A 12 -6.50 -2.21 -6.79
N ALA A 13 -5.45 -3.01 -6.89
CA ALA A 13 -5.06 -4.00 -5.89
C ALA A 13 -3.78 -3.59 -5.13
N GLY A 14 -3.63 -2.29 -4.81
CA GLY A 14 -2.66 -1.82 -3.83
C GLY A 14 -3.09 -2.18 -2.40
N HIS A 15 -2.38 -1.71 -1.37
CA HIS A 15 -2.72 -2.01 0.02
C HIS A 15 -4.19 -1.67 0.35
N ALA A 16 -4.66 -0.49 -0.07
CA ALA A 16 -6.04 -0.06 0.18
C ALA A 16 -7.06 -0.94 -0.55
N GLY A 17 -6.79 -1.32 -1.80
CA GLY A 17 -7.70 -2.16 -2.56
C GLY A 17 -7.75 -3.59 -2.07
N SER A 18 -6.61 -4.13 -1.65
CA SER A 18 -6.55 -5.45 -1.03
C SER A 18 -7.37 -5.52 0.26
N GLU A 19 -7.25 -4.50 1.12
CA GLU A 19 -8.08 -4.40 2.34
C GLU A 19 -9.56 -4.21 2.01
N ALA A 20 -9.89 -3.34 1.04
CA ALA A 20 -11.27 -3.09 0.66
C ALA A 20 -11.95 -4.35 0.08
N ALA A 21 -11.24 -5.11 -0.75
CA ALA A 21 -11.75 -6.36 -1.31
C ALA A 21 -11.96 -7.41 -0.22
N ALA A 22 -10.99 -7.60 0.66
CA ALA A 22 -11.09 -8.52 1.79
C ALA A 22 -12.25 -8.14 2.72
N ALA A 23 -12.37 -6.87 3.08
CA ALA A 23 -13.45 -6.39 3.96
C ALA A 23 -14.84 -6.62 3.34
N ALA A 24 -15.04 -6.25 2.08
CA ALA A 24 -16.31 -6.45 1.40
C ALA A 24 -16.68 -7.93 1.30
N ALA A 25 -15.73 -8.77 0.94
CA ALA A 25 -15.93 -10.21 0.79
C ALA A 25 -16.22 -10.91 2.13
N ASN A 26 -15.47 -10.57 3.18
CA ASN A 26 -15.70 -11.09 4.53
C ASN A 26 -17.07 -10.69 5.11
N MET A 27 -17.63 -9.58 4.64
CA MET A 27 -19.01 -9.18 4.95
C MET A 27 -20.06 -9.89 4.10
N GLY A 28 -19.67 -10.86 3.27
CA GLY A 28 -20.55 -11.65 2.42
C GLY A 28 -20.88 -11.02 1.06
N SER A 29 -20.25 -9.90 0.70
CA SER A 29 -20.46 -9.27 -0.59
C SER A 29 -19.69 -10.00 -1.70
N LYS A 30 -20.35 -10.27 -2.83
CA LYS A 30 -19.69 -10.76 -4.02
C LYS A 30 -18.82 -9.65 -4.61
N THR A 31 -17.53 -9.80 -4.51
CA THR A 31 -16.55 -8.74 -4.77
C THR A 31 -15.68 -9.08 -5.96
N LEU A 32 -15.50 -8.13 -6.88
CA LEU A 32 -14.54 -8.23 -7.96
C LEU A 32 -13.37 -7.26 -7.71
N LEU A 33 -12.17 -7.78 -7.62
CA LEU A 33 -10.94 -7.00 -7.56
C LEU A 33 -10.32 -6.88 -8.95
N ILE A 34 -10.34 -5.66 -9.51
CA ILE A 34 -9.76 -5.38 -10.83
C ILE A 34 -8.43 -4.66 -10.66
N THR A 35 -7.39 -5.17 -11.29
CA THR A 35 -6.06 -4.58 -11.28
C THR A 35 -5.34 -4.78 -12.61
N MET A 36 -4.46 -3.87 -12.97
CA MET A 36 -3.69 -3.97 -14.21
C MET A 36 -2.70 -5.15 -14.22
N ASN A 37 -2.26 -5.59 -13.04
CA ASN A 37 -1.32 -6.70 -12.92
C ASN A 37 -1.53 -7.44 -11.59
N LEU A 38 -1.99 -8.68 -11.68
CA LEU A 38 -2.20 -9.56 -10.51
C LEU A 38 -0.90 -9.91 -9.77
N GLN A 39 0.24 -9.84 -10.45
CA GLN A 39 1.55 -10.07 -9.83
C GLN A 39 1.98 -8.93 -8.89
N ASN A 40 1.33 -7.77 -9.01
CA ASN A 40 1.65 -6.58 -8.25
C ASN A 40 0.64 -6.29 -7.12
N ILE A 41 -0.20 -7.27 -6.77
CA ILE A 41 -1.13 -7.16 -5.63
C ILE A 41 -0.33 -6.77 -4.37
N ALA A 42 -0.80 -5.75 -3.67
CA ALA A 42 -0.21 -5.21 -2.45
C ALA A 42 1.30 -4.90 -2.50
N GLN A 43 1.85 -4.68 -3.70
CA GLN A 43 3.27 -4.42 -3.86
C GLN A 43 3.71 -3.16 -3.10
N MET A 44 4.78 -3.28 -2.31
CA MET A 44 5.42 -2.17 -1.60
C MET A 44 6.26 -1.32 -2.56
N SER A 45 5.67 -0.29 -3.15
CA SER A 45 6.30 0.51 -4.22
C SER A 45 7.38 1.46 -3.73
N CYS A 46 7.18 2.07 -2.55
CA CYS A 46 8.15 3.04 -1.97
C CYS A 46 9.15 2.33 -1.06
N ASN A 47 8.79 2.18 0.20
CA ASN A 47 9.58 1.51 1.22
C ASN A 47 8.94 0.16 1.56
N PRO A 48 9.72 -0.89 1.79
CA PRO A 48 9.21 -2.16 2.25
C PRO A 48 8.88 -2.12 3.75
N ALA A 49 8.05 -1.16 4.15
CA ALA A 49 7.69 -0.93 5.54
C ALA A 49 6.20 -0.65 5.70
N MET A 50 5.64 -1.23 6.76
CA MET A 50 4.27 -0.98 7.20
C MET A 50 4.26 -0.18 8.49
N GLY A 51 3.29 0.72 8.64
CA GLY A 51 3.16 1.55 9.82
C GLY A 51 4.08 2.78 9.83
N GLY A 52 4.53 3.14 11.03
CA GLY A 52 5.21 4.39 11.30
C GLY A 52 4.29 5.43 11.92
N ILE A 53 4.76 6.67 12.09
CA ILE A 53 4.03 7.75 12.74
C ILE A 53 2.68 7.99 12.06
N ALA A 54 1.61 8.01 12.81
CA ALA A 54 0.20 8.03 12.43
C ALA A 54 -0.29 6.77 11.69
N LYS A 55 0.50 6.24 10.76
CA LYS A 55 0.12 5.06 9.96
C LYS A 55 0.00 3.78 10.78
N GLY A 56 0.89 3.61 11.78
CA GLY A 56 0.88 2.44 12.64
C GLY A 56 -0.38 2.32 13.48
N GLN A 57 -0.90 3.44 13.98
CA GLN A 57 -2.17 3.49 14.72
C GLN A 57 -3.34 3.10 13.80
N ILE A 58 -3.44 3.71 12.63
CA ILE A 58 -4.51 3.42 11.65
C ILE A 58 -4.49 1.94 11.24
N LEU A 59 -3.30 1.37 11.00
CA LEU A 59 -3.19 -0.05 10.66
C LEU A 59 -3.68 -0.97 11.77
N ARG A 60 -3.47 -0.61 13.04
CA ARG A 60 -4.01 -1.35 14.18
C ARG A 60 -5.52 -1.21 14.32
N GLU A 61 -6.08 -0.06 13.96
CA GLU A 61 -7.53 0.13 13.89
C GLU A 61 -8.14 -0.73 12.78
N ILE A 62 -7.50 -0.80 11.62
CA ILE A 62 -7.89 -1.68 10.52
C ILE A 62 -7.85 -3.16 10.95
N ASP A 63 -6.77 -3.58 11.62
CA ASP A 63 -6.64 -4.95 12.17
C ASP A 63 -7.76 -5.26 13.17
N ALA A 64 -8.08 -4.34 14.06
CA ALA A 64 -9.18 -4.49 15.02
C ALA A 64 -10.56 -4.63 14.36
N LEU A 65 -10.72 -4.12 13.14
CA LEU A 65 -11.93 -4.27 12.32
C LEU A 65 -11.90 -5.53 11.43
N GLY A 66 -10.86 -6.37 11.53
CA GLY A 66 -10.72 -7.61 10.78
C GLY A 66 -9.91 -7.49 9.49
N GLY A 67 -9.14 -6.42 9.32
CA GLY A 67 -8.23 -6.26 8.18
C GLY A 67 -7.01 -7.18 8.23
N TYR A 68 -6.39 -7.40 7.10
CA TYR A 68 -5.32 -8.38 6.94
C TYR A 68 -3.90 -7.79 6.96
N SER A 69 -3.75 -6.48 6.81
CA SER A 69 -2.42 -5.83 6.75
C SER A 69 -1.56 -6.11 7.98
N GLY A 70 -2.14 -6.14 9.17
CA GLY A 70 -1.44 -6.48 10.40
C GLY A 70 -0.89 -7.92 10.37
N ILE A 71 -1.74 -8.87 9.99
CA ILE A 71 -1.42 -10.30 9.89
C ILE A 71 -0.32 -10.56 8.86
N VAL A 72 -0.48 -9.98 7.65
CA VAL A 72 0.50 -10.14 6.58
C VAL A 72 1.83 -9.49 6.95
N THR A 73 1.78 -8.35 7.64
CA THR A 73 2.99 -7.69 8.15
C THR A 73 3.73 -8.60 9.13
N ASP A 74 3.05 -9.20 10.08
CA ASP A 74 3.67 -10.10 11.06
C ASP A 74 4.29 -11.34 10.40
N LYS A 75 3.64 -11.89 9.37
CA LYS A 75 4.15 -13.04 8.62
C LYS A 75 5.42 -12.73 7.82
N THR A 76 5.66 -11.45 7.46
CA THR A 76 6.70 -11.05 6.50
C THR A 76 7.68 -10.02 7.04
N ALA A 77 7.52 -9.62 8.30
CA ALA A 77 8.40 -8.65 8.95
C ALA A 77 9.82 -9.19 9.10
N ILE A 78 10.79 -8.35 8.76
CA ILE A 78 12.23 -8.59 8.98
C ILE A 78 12.79 -7.70 10.10
N GLN A 79 12.08 -6.63 10.45
CA GLN A 79 12.41 -5.77 11.57
C GLN A 79 11.12 -5.13 12.11
N PHE A 80 11.02 -4.99 13.42
CA PHE A 80 9.95 -4.26 14.08
C PHE A 80 10.53 -3.20 15.01
N LYS A 81 9.92 -2.01 15.03
CA LYS A 81 10.27 -0.95 15.97
C LYS A 81 9.04 -0.16 16.38
N MET A 82 8.87 0.00 17.70
CA MET A 82 7.89 0.91 18.26
C MET A 82 8.48 2.32 18.31
N LEU A 83 7.99 3.20 17.44
CA LEU A 83 8.42 4.61 17.41
C LEU A 83 7.72 5.42 18.49
N ASN A 84 8.32 6.54 18.86
CA ASN A 84 7.77 7.50 19.84
C ASN A 84 7.52 6.93 21.25
N LYS A 85 8.21 5.89 21.68
CA LYS A 85 8.07 5.31 23.04
C LYS A 85 8.21 6.36 24.14
N SER A 86 9.09 7.34 23.97
CA SER A 86 9.31 8.42 24.96
C SER A 86 8.17 9.43 25.07
N LYS A 87 7.21 9.42 24.10
CA LYS A 87 6.10 10.40 24.06
C LYS A 87 4.80 9.86 24.70
N GLY A 88 4.84 8.67 25.27
CA GLY A 88 3.70 8.01 25.89
C GLY A 88 2.85 7.14 24.95
N PRO A 89 1.99 6.28 25.53
CA PRO A 89 1.29 5.22 24.81
C PRO A 89 0.42 5.70 23.64
N ALA A 90 -0.23 6.86 23.76
CA ALA A 90 -1.06 7.44 22.70
C ALA A 90 -0.26 7.79 21.44
N MET A 91 1.05 8.02 21.57
CA MET A 91 1.94 8.35 20.47
C MET A 91 2.75 7.16 19.96
N TRP A 92 2.62 6.00 20.57
CA TRP A 92 3.32 4.81 20.15
C TRP A 92 2.89 4.42 18.73
N SER A 93 3.87 4.32 17.85
CA SER A 93 3.64 4.11 16.43
C SER A 93 4.40 2.87 15.97
N PRO A 94 3.74 1.72 15.85
CA PRO A 94 4.39 0.51 15.38
C PRO A 94 4.84 0.67 13.93
N ARG A 95 6.04 0.19 13.63
CA ARG A 95 6.62 0.14 12.29
C ARG A 95 7.31 -1.19 12.10
N ALA A 96 6.98 -1.88 11.02
CA ALA A 96 7.69 -3.07 10.59
C ALA A 96 8.35 -2.84 9.23
N GLN A 97 9.59 -3.30 9.07
CA GLN A 97 10.19 -3.51 7.77
C GLN A 97 9.80 -4.92 7.33
N SER A 98 9.41 -5.10 6.09
CA SER A 98 8.95 -6.39 5.57
C SER A 98 9.81 -6.83 4.39
N ASP A 99 9.92 -8.13 4.21
CA ASP A 99 10.38 -8.68 2.94
C ASP A 99 9.35 -8.31 1.86
N ARG A 100 9.78 -7.47 0.91
CA ARG A 100 8.92 -6.89 -0.11
C ARG A 100 8.23 -7.94 -0.98
N MET A 101 8.93 -9.00 -1.34
CA MET A 101 8.40 -10.04 -2.24
C MET A 101 7.43 -10.94 -1.48
N ARG A 102 7.82 -11.38 -0.29
CA ARG A 102 6.98 -12.21 0.57
C ARG A 102 5.71 -11.48 1.02
N PHE A 103 5.79 -10.16 1.24
CA PHE A 103 4.62 -9.37 1.60
C PHE A 103 3.55 -9.38 0.49
N ALA A 104 3.97 -9.15 -0.76
CA ALA A 104 3.05 -9.20 -1.90
C ALA A 104 2.47 -10.61 -2.11
N GLU A 105 3.32 -11.65 -2.00
CA GLU A 105 2.90 -13.05 -2.09
C GLU A 105 1.90 -13.42 -0.98
N ALA A 106 2.21 -13.09 0.27
CA ALA A 106 1.33 -13.39 1.39
C ALA A 106 -0.03 -12.69 1.29
N TRP A 107 -0.07 -11.44 0.80
CA TRP A 107 -1.31 -10.73 0.51
C TRP A 107 -2.11 -11.41 -0.60
N ARG A 108 -1.44 -11.80 -1.67
CA ARG A 108 -2.10 -12.48 -2.79
C ARG A 108 -2.73 -13.79 -2.32
N LEU A 109 -1.98 -14.63 -1.62
CA LEU A 109 -2.48 -15.88 -1.06
C LEU A 109 -3.67 -15.64 -0.12
N GLN A 110 -3.56 -14.63 0.74
CA GLN A 110 -4.65 -14.28 1.66
C GLN A 110 -5.95 -13.90 0.93
N LEU A 111 -5.84 -13.18 -0.19
CA LEU A 111 -7.01 -12.83 -1.00
C LEU A 111 -7.55 -14.02 -1.80
N GLU A 112 -6.67 -14.88 -2.32
CA GLU A 112 -7.07 -16.11 -3.05
C GLU A 112 -7.80 -17.10 -2.13
N GLU A 113 -7.48 -17.11 -0.82
CA GLU A 113 -8.16 -17.90 0.21
C GLU A 113 -9.45 -17.24 0.73
N THR A 114 -9.69 -15.97 0.42
CA THR A 114 -10.88 -15.24 0.88
C THR A 114 -12.07 -15.58 -0.02
N GLU A 115 -13.11 -16.17 0.55
CA GLU A 115 -14.34 -16.44 -0.18
C GLU A 115 -14.97 -15.14 -0.73
N ASN A 116 -15.71 -15.25 -1.82
CA ASN A 116 -16.42 -14.14 -2.47
C ASN A 116 -15.53 -13.09 -3.16
N VAL A 117 -14.23 -13.33 -3.33
CA VAL A 117 -13.34 -12.48 -4.12
C VAL A 117 -13.07 -13.11 -5.48
N ASP A 118 -13.49 -12.44 -6.54
CA ASP A 118 -13.10 -12.73 -7.91
C ASP A 118 -12.00 -11.74 -8.34
N PHE A 119 -11.09 -12.19 -9.22
CA PHE A 119 -9.99 -11.36 -9.72
C PHE A 119 -10.13 -11.12 -11.21
N PHE A 120 -9.80 -9.91 -11.64
CA PHE A 120 -9.71 -9.58 -13.04
C PHE A 120 -8.49 -8.71 -13.35
N GLN A 121 -7.65 -9.19 -14.27
CA GLN A 121 -6.49 -8.43 -14.71
C GLN A 121 -6.84 -7.58 -15.91
N GLU A 122 -7.15 -6.30 -15.66
CA GLU A 122 -7.44 -5.32 -16.68
C GLU A 122 -7.32 -3.89 -16.12
N MET A 123 -7.16 -2.91 -17.00
CA MET A 123 -7.18 -1.50 -16.65
C MET A 123 -8.60 -0.95 -16.73
N VAL A 124 -9.07 -0.34 -15.67
CA VAL A 124 -10.33 0.42 -15.67
C VAL A 124 -10.06 1.84 -16.18
N THR A 125 -10.84 2.26 -17.14
CA THR A 125 -10.71 3.57 -17.81
C THR A 125 -11.92 4.47 -17.64
N ASP A 126 -13.09 3.91 -17.26
CA ASP A 126 -14.30 4.70 -17.08
C ASP A 126 -15.21 4.11 -15.99
N LEU A 127 -16.11 4.93 -15.48
CA LEU A 127 -17.18 4.57 -14.57
C LEU A 127 -18.52 4.60 -15.29
N LEU A 128 -19.33 3.57 -15.10
CA LEU A 128 -20.68 3.48 -15.64
C LEU A 128 -21.66 4.07 -14.64
N PHE A 129 -22.61 4.85 -15.16
CA PHE A 129 -23.66 5.48 -14.36
C PHE A 129 -25.03 5.19 -14.93
N ASP A 130 -25.97 4.90 -14.05
CA ASP A 130 -27.40 5.02 -14.30
C ASP A 130 -27.88 6.28 -13.59
N LYS A 131 -28.17 7.33 -14.36
CA LYS A 131 -28.49 8.69 -13.86
C LYS A 131 -27.35 9.21 -12.94
N GLU A 132 -27.65 9.36 -11.64
CA GLU A 132 -26.69 9.83 -10.62
C GLU A 132 -25.97 8.71 -9.87
N ARG A 133 -26.35 7.45 -10.11
CA ARG A 133 -25.78 6.31 -9.41
C ARG A 133 -24.73 5.61 -10.23
N VAL A 134 -23.55 5.34 -9.63
CA VAL A 134 -22.58 4.42 -10.23
C VAL A 134 -23.16 3.02 -10.29
N CYS A 135 -23.03 2.36 -11.45
CA CYS A 135 -23.55 1.00 -11.67
C CYS A 135 -22.50 0.04 -12.20
N GLY A 136 -21.25 0.46 -12.33
CA GLY A 136 -20.18 -0.39 -12.81
C GLY A 136 -18.95 0.36 -13.30
N VAL A 137 -18.11 -0.38 -13.99
CA VAL A 137 -16.86 0.13 -14.58
C VAL A 137 -16.72 -0.32 -16.04
N LYS A 138 -15.93 0.42 -16.81
CA LYS A 138 -15.52 0.05 -18.15
C LYS A 138 -14.01 -0.12 -18.21
N THR A 139 -13.57 -1.18 -18.87
CA THR A 139 -12.16 -1.50 -19.01
C THR A 139 -11.55 -0.92 -20.29
N SER A 140 -10.23 -0.96 -20.38
CA SER A 140 -9.50 -0.49 -21.58
C SER A 140 -9.83 -1.31 -22.84
N LEU A 141 -10.26 -2.56 -22.68
CA LEU A 141 -10.75 -3.41 -23.78
C LEU A 141 -12.23 -3.17 -24.13
N GLY A 142 -12.88 -2.22 -23.45
CA GLY A 142 -14.29 -1.90 -23.69
C GLY A 142 -15.29 -2.81 -22.99
N LEU A 143 -14.82 -3.72 -22.14
CA LEU A 143 -15.70 -4.59 -21.33
C LEU A 143 -16.38 -3.75 -20.25
N GLU A 144 -17.69 -3.91 -20.13
CA GLU A 144 -18.51 -3.31 -19.08
C GLU A 144 -18.82 -4.37 -18.01
N VAL A 145 -18.52 -4.02 -16.75
CA VAL A 145 -18.78 -4.88 -15.60
C VAL A 145 -19.64 -4.12 -14.61
N PHE A 146 -20.74 -4.74 -14.21
CA PHE A 146 -21.75 -4.10 -13.39
C PHE A 146 -21.63 -4.47 -11.91
N ALA A 147 -21.91 -3.51 -11.04
CA ALA A 147 -21.95 -3.70 -9.60
C ALA A 147 -22.86 -2.68 -8.91
N LYS A 148 -23.30 -3.02 -7.69
CA LYS A 148 -24.07 -2.11 -6.85
C LYS A 148 -23.24 -0.96 -6.30
N SER A 149 -21.91 -1.19 -6.11
CA SER A 149 -20.97 -0.21 -5.58
C SER A 149 -19.59 -0.36 -6.22
N VAL A 150 -18.87 0.76 -6.34
CA VAL A 150 -17.50 0.79 -6.85
C VAL A 150 -16.60 1.50 -5.85
N VAL A 151 -15.50 0.85 -5.47
CA VAL A 151 -14.47 1.40 -4.59
C VAL A 151 -13.24 1.71 -5.42
N LEU A 152 -12.85 2.98 -5.50
CA LEU A 152 -11.67 3.42 -6.24
C LEU A 152 -10.46 3.51 -5.31
N THR A 153 -9.44 2.71 -5.59
CA THR A 153 -8.17 2.70 -4.85
C THR A 153 -6.98 2.84 -5.79
N SER A 154 -7.09 3.77 -6.71
CA SER A 154 -6.22 3.91 -7.88
C SER A 154 -4.78 4.38 -7.56
N GLY A 155 -4.48 4.73 -6.31
CA GLY A 155 -3.14 5.10 -5.86
C GLY A 155 -2.57 6.28 -6.66
N THR A 156 -1.44 6.05 -7.33
CA THR A 156 -0.73 7.05 -8.14
C THR A 156 -1.03 6.94 -9.64
N PHE A 157 -2.03 6.18 -10.04
CA PHE A 157 -2.23 5.80 -11.44
C PHE A 157 -3.16 6.75 -12.23
N LEU A 158 -4.13 7.43 -11.58
CA LEU A 158 -5.03 8.34 -12.28
C LEU A 158 -4.27 9.54 -12.82
N ASN A 159 -4.21 9.65 -14.15
CA ASN A 159 -3.43 10.66 -14.85
C ASN A 159 -1.98 10.75 -14.33
N GLY A 160 -1.41 9.59 -13.95
CA GLY A 160 -0.12 9.52 -13.28
C GLY A 160 1.03 10.11 -14.11
N LEU A 161 1.88 10.89 -13.46
CA LEU A 161 3.08 11.48 -14.06
C LEU A 161 4.28 11.18 -13.16
N ILE A 162 5.28 10.52 -13.73
CA ILE A 162 6.53 10.18 -13.06
C ILE A 162 7.57 11.25 -13.37
N HIS A 163 8.26 11.71 -12.32
CA HIS A 163 9.36 12.65 -12.40
C HIS A 163 10.66 11.95 -11.98
N ILE A 164 11.66 11.94 -12.86
CA ILE A 164 13.00 11.43 -12.55
C ILE A 164 14.01 12.48 -13.02
N GLY A 165 14.56 13.23 -12.07
CA GLY A 165 15.36 14.42 -12.39
C GLY A 165 14.52 15.41 -13.19
N GLU A 166 15.02 15.82 -14.35
CA GLU A 166 14.34 16.74 -15.26
C GLU A 166 13.34 16.05 -16.21
N LYS A 167 13.34 14.71 -16.25
CA LYS A 167 12.48 13.96 -17.16
C LYS A 167 11.11 13.71 -16.54
N GLN A 168 10.07 13.85 -17.37
CA GLN A 168 8.68 13.57 -17.02
C GLN A 168 8.09 12.64 -18.06
N PHE A 169 7.33 11.65 -17.59
CA PHE A 169 6.62 10.72 -18.48
C PHE A 169 5.40 10.12 -17.79
N GLY A 170 4.40 9.75 -18.58
CA GLY A 170 3.16 9.15 -18.07
C GLY A 170 3.41 7.78 -17.44
N GLY A 171 2.83 7.57 -16.25
CA GLY A 171 2.90 6.30 -15.53
C GLY A 171 2.46 6.47 -14.10
N GLY A 172 1.91 5.42 -13.53
CA GLY A 172 1.55 5.39 -12.10
C GLY A 172 2.69 4.85 -11.23
N ARG A 173 3.53 4.00 -11.82
CA ARG A 173 4.74 3.42 -11.23
C ARG A 173 5.73 3.11 -12.35
N ALA A 174 7.02 3.01 -12.03
CA ALA A 174 8.03 2.69 -13.03
C ALA A 174 7.69 1.36 -13.74
N GLY A 175 7.60 1.40 -15.07
CA GLY A 175 7.22 0.26 -15.91
C GLY A 175 5.71 0.03 -16.04
N GLU A 176 4.85 0.83 -15.40
CA GLU A 176 3.40 0.67 -15.47
C GLU A 176 2.72 1.94 -15.98
N ARG A 177 1.74 1.76 -16.86
CA ARG A 177 1.01 2.85 -17.50
C ARG A 177 0.14 3.62 -16.51
N ALA A 178 -0.11 4.89 -16.78
CA ALA A 178 -1.16 5.66 -16.13
C ALA A 178 -2.55 5.25 -16.65
N SER A 179 -3.57 5.38 -15.80
CA SER A 179 -4.97 5.25 -16.19
C SER A 179 -5.55 6.63 -16.45
N PHE A 180 -6.20 6.79 -17.60
CA PHE A 180 -6.88 8.00 -18.02
C PHE A 180 -8.39 7.73 -18.14
N GLY A 181 -9.21 8.78 -18.03
CA GLY A 181 -10.67 8.73 -18.19
C GLY A 181 -11.44 8.83 -16.88
N ILE A 182 -11.03 8.09 -15.82
CA ILE A 182 -11.75 8.10 -14.55
C ILE A 182 -11.76 9.49 -13.90
N THR A 183 -10.63 10.20 -13.90
CA THR A 183 -10.56 11.57 -13.33
C THR A 183 -11.49 12.51 -14.05
N GLU A 184 -11.47 12.49 -15.38
CA GLU A 184 -12.32 13.29 -16.23
C GLU A 184 -13.80 12.99 -15.97
N ARG A 185 -14.17 11.72 -15.89
CA ARG A 185 -15.53 11.28 -15.55
C ARG A 185 -15.99 11.80 -14.21
N LEU A 186 -15.13 11.76 -13.19
CA LEU A 186 -15.46 12.29 -11.86
C LEU A 186 -15.64 13.82 -11.90
N VAL A 187 -14.80 14.54 -12.64
CA VAL A 187 -14.93 16.00 -12.82
C VAL A 187 -16.23 16.37 -13.53
N GLU A 188 -16.60 15.64 -14.59
CA GLU A 188 -17.90 15.79 -15.26
C GLU A 188 -19.09 15.61 -14.33
N ARG A 189 -18.92 14.81 -13.29
CA ARG A 189 -19.91 14.58 -12.22
C ARG A 189 -19.84 15.58 -11.06
N GLY A 190 -19.04 16.62 -11.18
CA GLY A 190 -18.95 17.71 -10.21
C GLY A 190 -17.94 17.48 -9.08
N PHE A 191 -17.13 16.43 -9.14
CA PHE A 191 -16.05 16.25 -8.18
C PHE A 191 -14.89 17.19 -8.49
N THR A 192 -14.33 17.82 -7.47
CA THR A 192 -13.10 18.60 -7.62
C THR A 192 -11.89 17.68 -7.64
N SER A 193 -11.07 17.78 -8.65
CA SER A 193 -9.80 17.06 -8.73
C SER A 193 -8.62 18.00 -8.58
N GLY A 194 -7.51 17.47 -8.04
CA GLY A 194 -6.26 18.19 -7.89
C GLY A 194 -5.07 17.23 -8.00
N ARG A 195 -3.91 17.80 -8.27
CA ARG A 195 -2.69 17.00 -8.34
C ARG A 195 -2.00 16.96 -6.98
N MET A 196 -1.57 15.76 -6.61
CA MET A 196 -0.76 15.54 -5.42
C MET A 196 0.59 14.96 -5.82
N LYS A 197 1.62 15.32 -5.08
CA LYS A 197 2.97 14.76 -5.23
C LYS A 197 3.22 13.72 -4.15
N THR A 198 3.81 12.59 -4.54
CA THR A 198 4.41 11.63 -3.61
C THR A 198 5.90 11.48 -3.93
N GLY A 199 6.74 11.38 -2.90
CA GLY A 199 8.18 11.17 -3.05
C GLY A 199 8.55 9.73 -2.79
N THR A 200 9.45 9.19 -3.61
CA THR A 200 10.06 7.87 -3.39
C THR A 200 11.53 8.09 -3.02
N PRO A 201 12.04 7.52 -1.92
CA PRO A 201 13.45 7.57 -1.59
C PRO A 201 14.31 6.97 -2.71
N PRO A 202 15.51 7.50 -2.98
CA PRO A 202 16.39 6.94 -3.98
C PRO A 202 16.80 5.51 -3.60
N ARG A 203 16.96 4.67 -4.59
CA ARG A 203 17.61 3.37 -4.47
C ARG A 203 19.09 3.58 -4.73
N VAL A 204 19.92 3.20 -3.77
CA VAL A 204 21.38 3.32 -3.86
C VAL A 204 22.03 1.95 -3.86
N ASP A 205 23.15 1.82 -4.54
CA ASP A 205 23.98 0.60 -4.46
C ASP A 205 24.62 0.53 -3.08
N GLY A 206 24.27 -0.49 -2.28
CA GLY A 206 24.81 -0.67 -0.94
C GLY A 206 26.32 -0.76 -0.88
N ARG A 207 26.98 -1.19 -1.97
CA ARG A 207 28.44 -1.25 -2.08
C ARG A 207 29.08 0.14 -2.19
N SER A 208 28.31 1.16 -2.56
CA SER A 208 28.77 2.55 -2.67
C SER A 208 28.62 3.35 -1.38
N LEU A 209 28.05 2.74 -0.33
CA LEU A 209 27.77 3.40 0.94
C LEU A 209 28.96 3.28 1.90
N ASP A 210 29.28 4.38 2.56
CA ASP A 210 30.27 4.42 3.65
C ASP A 210 29.52 4.17 5.00
N TYR A 211 29.39 2.90 5.36
CA TYR A 211 28.68 2.49 6.57
C TYR A 211 29.34 3.03 7.86
N ALA A 212 30.63 3.36 7.83
CA ALA A 212 31.33 3.94 8.99
C ALA A 212 30.80 5.33 9.36
N LYS A 213 30.18 6.03 8.40
CA LYS A 213 29.55 7.34 8.60
C LYS A 213 28.06 7.28 8.97
N MET A 214 27.52 6.07 9.17
CA MET A 214 26.10 5.86 9.40
C MET A 214 25.88 5.30 10.80
N PHE A 215 24.68 5.59 11.35
CA PHE A 215 24.24 4.97 12.60
C PHE A 215 23.29 3.82 12.28
N GLU A 216 23.57 2.67 12.88
CA GLU A 216 22.63 1.55 12.85
C GLU A 216 21.37 1.91 13.65
N GLN A 217 20.20 1.63 13.09
CA GLN A 217 18.93 1.69 13.79
C GLN A 217 18.37 0.29 13.97
N PRO A 218 18.73 -0.40 15.06
CA PRO A 218 18.25 -1.74 15.34
C PRO A 218 16.72 -1.73 15.57
N GLY A 219 16.10 -2.88 15.36
CA GLY A 219 14.73 -3.12 15.80
C GLY A 219 14.60 -3.10 17.32
N ASP A 220 13.41 -3.40 17.82
CA ASP A 220 13.21 -3.64 19.24
C ASP A 220 13.73 -5.04 19.61
N ASP A 221 14.42 -5.17 20.75
CA ASP A 221 14.96 -6.46 21.24
C ASP A 221 13.84 -7.48 21.52
N GLN A 222 12.68 -6.98 21.94
CA GLN A 222 11.46 -7.75 22.09
C GLN A 222 10.38 -7.15 21.20
N PRO A 223 10.30 -7.57 19.95
CA PRO A 223 9.32 -7.05 19.00
C PRO A 223 7.92 -7.48 19.41
N SER A 224 6.97 -6.54 19.30
CA SER A 224 5.56 -6.85 19.41
C SER A 224 4.99 -7.20 18.03
N THR A 225 3.85 -7.89 18.00
CA THR A 225 3.11 -8.12 16.76
C THR A 225 2.36 -6.87 16.34
N PHE A 226 2.12 -6.74 15.03
CA PHE A 226 1.27 -5.71 14.48
C PHE A 226 -0.21 -6.04 14.73
N SER A 227 -0.58 -7.30 14.48
CA SER A 227 -1.93 -7.80 14.67
C SER A 227 -2.23 -8.11 16.14
N TYR A 228 -3.50 -7.90 16.51
CA TYR A 228 -4.04 -8.30 17.81
C TYR A 228 -4.51 -9.75 17.85
N LEU A 229 -4.52 -10.47 16.73
CA LEU A 229 -4.98 -11.85 16.68
C LEU A 229 -4.06 -12.79 17.47
N PRO A 230 -4.62 -13.74 18.25
CA PRO A 230 -3.84 -14.67 19.05
C PRO A 230 -2.85 -15.52 18.24
N SER A 231 -3.20 -15.86 17.02
CA SER A 231 -2.35 -16.64 16.11
C SER A 231 -1.05 -15.94 15.73
N THR A 232 -1.02 -14.61 15.82
CA THR A 232 0.20 -13.82 15.56
C THR A 232 0.91 -13.45 16.87
N ARG A 233 0.19 -13.46 18.01
CA ARG A 233 0.77 -13.14 19.34
C ARG A 233 1.67 -14.21 19.91
N GLY A 234 1.48 -15.48 19.56
CA GLY A 234 2.30 -16.61 20.03
C GLY A 234 3.48 -16.95 19.15
N GLY A 235 3.51 -16.42 17.95
CA GLY A 235 4.66 -16.51 17.09
C GLY A 235 5.60 -15.35 17.37
N VAL A 236 6.81 -15.62 17.79
CA VAL A 236 7.91 -14.70 17.47
C VAL A 236 7.72 -14.40 15.99
N PRO A 237 7.63 -13.12 15.59
CA PRO A 237 7.68 -12.81 14.16
C PRO A 237 8.81 -13.66 13.60
N VAL A 238 8.54 -14.46 12.59
CA VAL A 238 9.61 -15.27 12.01
C VAL A 238 10.51 -14.26 11.32
N PHE A 239 11.30 -13.57 12.12
CA PHE A 239 12.44 -12.84 11.60
C PHE A 239 13.31 -13.93 11.02
N ILE A 240 13.14 -14.16 9.75
CA ILE A 240 14.15 -14.85 9.00
C ILE A 240 15.32 -13.87 9.01
N LEU A 241 16.08 -13.95 10.09
CA LEU A 241 17.43 -13.46 10.04
C LEU A 241 18.08 -14.30 8.95
N PRO A 242 18.39 -13.75 7.79
CA PRO A 242 19.28 -14.45 6.89
C PRO A 242 20.57 -14.58 7.70
N GLU A 243 20.92 -15.79 8.06
CA GLU A 243 22.29 -16.03 8.44
C GLU A 243 23.13 -15.41 7.33
N ALA A 244 23.85 -14.35 7.70
CA ALA A 244 24.92 -13.74 6.93
C ALA A 244 24.58 -13.19 5.52
N ASN A 245 23.53 -12.39 5.36
CA ASN A 245 23.54 -11.45 4.25
C ASN A 245 23.55 -10.00 4.78
N PRO A 246 24.70 -9.36 4.91
CA PRO A 246 24.81 -7.97 5.40
C PRO A 246 24.09 -6.95 4.52
N LEU A 247 23.56 -7.37 3.36
CA LEU A 247 22.82 -6.52 2.43
C LEU A 247 21.31 -6.48 2.70
N SER A 248 20.79 -7.30 3.63
CA SER A 248 19.34 -7.36 3.94
C SER A 248 18.92 -6.47 5.12
N THR A 249 19.86 -5.89 5.85
CA THR A 249 19.53 -4.87 6.86
C THR A 249 19.06 -3.61 6.14
N SER A 250 17.80 -3.25 6.31
CA SER A 250 17.28 -1.96 5.85
C SER A 250 17.91 -0.85 6.69
N LEU A 251 19.02 -0.33 6.23
CA LEU A 251 19.65 0.86 6.81
C LEU A 251 18.78 2.07 6.50
N SER A 252 18.12 2.61 7.52
CA SER A 252 17.59 3.97 7.44
C SER A 252 18.77 4.91 7.60
N VAL A 253 19.25 5.46 6.50
CA VAL A 253 20.31 6.46 6.51
C VAL A 253 19.72 7.78 7.02
N ILE A 254 20.08 8.18 8.23
CA ILE A 254 19.87 9.55 8.71
C ILE A 254 21.24 10.23 8.60
N PRO A 255 21.41 11.26 7.77
CA PRO A 255 22.64 12.05 7.75
C PRO A 255 22.93 12.62 9.14
N ASN A 256 24.18 12.69 9.55
CA ASN A 256 24.60 13.23 10.86
C ASN A 256 24.08 14.67 11.10
N ASP A 257 23.88 15.45 10.05
CA ASP A 257 23.41 16.83 10.09
C ASP A 257 21.91 16.97 10.42
N ALA A 258 21.15 15.87 10.41
CA ALA A 258 19.72 15.87 10.75
C ALA A 258 19.46 15.81 12.27
N LEU A 259 20.51 15.73 13.10
CA LEU A 259 20.41 15.75 14.56
C LEU A 259 20.51 17.16 15.17
N SER A 260 20.62 18.21 14.36
CA SER A 260 20.45 19.58 14.81
C SER A 260 18.99 19.88 15.14
N PRO A 261 18.68 20.65 16.22
CA PRO A 261 17.31 20.81 16.68
C PRO A 261 16.44 21.49 15.61
N ALA A 262 15.46 20.73 15.17
CA ALA A 262 14.23 21.10 14.46
C ALA A 262 14.22 22.42 13.68
N ARG A 263 14.57 22.34 12.40
CA ARG A 263 13.79 23.11 11.43
C ARG A 263 12.55 22.28 11.07
N PRO A 264 11.34 22.88 11.04
CA PRO A 264 10.17 22.21 10.54
C PRO A 264 10.44 21.75 9.10
N PRO A 265 9.96 20.59 8.68
CA PRO A 265 10.12 20.13 7.31
C PRO A 265 9.53 21.17 6.36
N PRO A 266 10.19 21.46 5.23
CA PRO A 266 9.59 22.31 4.21
C PRO A 266 8.25 21.71 3.80
N ASN A 267 7.24 22.53 3.72
CA ASN A 267 5.87 22.20 3.41
C ASN A 267 5.79 21.14 2.31
N CYS A 268 5.25 19.98 2.65
CA CYS A 268 4.94 18.91 1.69
C CYS A 268 3.78 19.27 0.75
N PHE A 269 3.28 20.49 0.83
CA PHE A 269 2.19 21.00 0.02
C PHE A 269 2.67 22.25 -0.71
N SER A 270 3.13 22.11 -1.92
CA SER A 270 3.12 23.18 -2.90
C SER A 270 2.16 22.77 -4.00
N PRO A 271 1.11 23.56 -4.26
CA PRO A 271 0.27 23.35 -5.43
C PRO A 271 1.13 23.62 -6.67
N ILE A 272 1.06 22.72 -7.61
CA ILE A 272 1.49 22.95 -9.00
C ILE A 272 0.24 23.02 -9.85
#